data_71181a721b01db5878b93caae0e3785e
#
_entry.id   71181a721b01db5878b93caae0e3785e
#
_cell.length_a   1.000
_cell.length_b   1.000
_cell.length_c   1.000
_cell.angle_alpha   90.00
_cell.angle_beta   90.00
_cell.angle_gamma   90.00
#
_symmetry.space_group_name_H-M   'P 1'
#
loop_
_entity.id
_entity.type
_entity.pdbx_description
1 polymer ?
#
loop_
_entity_poly.entity_id
_entity_poly.type
_entity_poly.pdbx_seq_one_letter_code
_entity_poly.pdbx_strand_id
1 'polypeptide(L)'
;MKIMVEEVGKLHIHEEIIPGILNWLVEKIRRDNFFKDPVIVDEKTLVVLDGMHRMAAAREIALKYIPVCLVDYDNDSIELHAWGRVVEGGELKNILEAFNRGGFKLSPIEGFDAGLSLLNARKALGLLVTPRDLYVIEDSSGDIKKIYDHIKEIEMLLLEKGFKVNYMTEQDSIQAVKSGKATASLIPPVITKREVREVALRGEVFTHKATRHVIPARPLNVNIPLEWLKGGMSKEEVNSRVKWLLSTKSIKKLPPGTVLDRRYDEELFVFE
;
A
#
# COMPACT_ATOMS: atom_id res chain seq x y z
N MET A 1 -14.89 -10.01 -10.04
CA MET A 1 -13.42 -10.23 -10.00
C MET A 1 -13.03 -11.14 -11.15
N LYS A 2 -12.05 -10.77 -11.95
CA LYS A 2 -11.62 -11.50 -13.16
C LYS A 2 -10.10 -11.63 -13.18
N ILE A 3 -9.57 -12.85 -13.18
CA ILE A 3 -8.13 -13.12 -13.30
C ILE A 3 -7.79 -13.33 -14.76
N MET A 4 -6.79 -12.58 -15.25
CA MET A 4 -6.31 -12.63 -16.62
C MET A 4 -4.87 -12.06 -16.70
N VAL A 5 -4.31 -11.93 -17.89
CA VAL A 5 -3.07 -11.18 -18.10
C VAL A 5 -3.35 -9.85 -18.77
N GLU A 6 -2.54 -8.83 -18.39
CA GLU A 6 -2.52 -7.53 -19.05
C GLU A 6 -1.07 -7.18 -19.47
N GLU A 7 -0.93 -6.28 -20.43
CA GLU A 7 0.37 -5.76 -20.84
C GLU A 7 0.99 -4.91 -19.72
N VAL A 8 2.22 -5.23 -19.35
CA VAL A 8 2.95 -4.54 -18.27
C VAL A 8 3.02 -3.02 -18.52
N GLY A 9 3.17 -2.61 -19.79
CA GLY A 9 3.26 -1.18 -20.16
C GLY A 9 1.99 -0.36 -19.99
N LYS A 10 0.82 -1.02 -19.83
CA LYS A 10 -0.48 -0.34 -19.67
C LYS A 10 -0.85 -0.04 -18.23
N LEU A 11 -0.13 -0.63 -17.26
CA LEU A 11 -0.47 -0.51 -15.87
C LEU A 11 0.17 0.73 -15.21
N HIS A 12 -0.58 1.39 -14.35
CA HIS A 12 -0.17 2.59 -13.62
C HIS A 12 0.03 2.28 -12.14
N ILE A 13 1.21 2.54 -11.60
CA ILE A 13 1.48 2.43 -10.16
C ILE A 13 1.15 3.75 -9.46
N HIS A 14 0.82 3.70 -8.16
CA HIS A 14 0.52 4.89 -7.36
C HIS A 14 1.34 5.00 -6.08
N GLU A 15 2.23 4.06 -5.79
CA GLU A 15 3.16 4.12 -4.65
C GLU A 15 4.61 3.86 -5.09
N GLU A 16 5.54 4.42 -4.34
CA GLU A 16 6.98 4.24 -4.53
C GLU A 16 7.41 2.78 -4.35
N ILE A 17 8.44 2.40 -5.08
CA ILE A 17 9.06 1.08 -5.04
C ILE A 17 10.31 1.12 -4.16
N ILE A 18 10.40 0.20 -3.20
CA ILE A 18 11.57 0.02 -2.34
C ILE A 18 12.59 -0.88 -3.05
N PRO A 19 13.80 -0.39 -3.37
CA PRO A 19 14.79 -1.15 -4.17
C PRO A 19 15.13 -2.52 -3.58
N GLY A 20 15.32 -2.63 -2.26
CA GLY A 20 15.65 -3.90 -1.61
C GLY A 20 14.54 -4.95 -1.76
N ILE A 21 13.26 -4.55 -1.67
CA ILE A 21 12.12 -5.44 -1.87
C ILE A 21 12.02 -5.84 -3.33
N LEU A 22 12.25 -4.90 -4.26
CA LEU A 22 12.23 -5.17 -5.69
C LEU A 22 13.27 -6.22 -6.08
N ASN A 23 14.52 -6.04 -5.68
CA ASN A 23 15.61 -6.96 -6.01
C ASN A 23 15.35 -8.38 -5.50
N TRP A 24 14.93 -8.50 -4.24
CA TRP A 24 14.55 -9.79 -3.66
C TRP A 24 13.40 -10.46 -4.45
N LEU A 25 12.40 -9.69 -4.85
CA LEU A 25 11.24 -10.22 -5.56
C LEU A 25 11.58 -10.64 -6.99
N VAL A 26 12.44 -9.89 -7.68
CA VAL A 26 12.97 -10.24 -9.02
C VAL A 26 13.68 -11.60 -8.97
N GLU A 27 14.61 -11.77 -8.02
CA GLU A 27 15.31 -13.03 -7.85
C GLU A 27 14.36 -14.18 -7.51
N LYS A 28 13.41 -13.93 -6.63
CA LYS A 28 12.40 -14.91 -6.25
C LYS A 28 11.57 -15.37 -7.46
N ILE A 29 11.04 -14.44 -8.27
CA ILE A 29 10.22 -14.76 -9.45
C ILE A 29 11.05 -15.56 -10.48
N ARG A 30 12.31 -15.16 -10.72
CA ARG A 30 13.21 -15.89 -11.63
C ARG A 30 13.48 -17.31 -11.17
N ARG A 31 13.77 -17.51 -9.89
CA ARG A 31 14.05 -18.82 -9.29
C ARG A 31 12.83 -19.72 -9.30
N ASP A 32 11.67 -19.19 -8.91
CA ASP A 32 10.42 -19.94 -8.80
C ASP A 32 9.86 -20.31 -10.21
N ASN A 33 10.27 -19.58 -11.26
CA ASN A 33 9.84 -19.71 -12.65
C ASN A 33 8.33 -19.59 -12.88
N PHE A 34 7.62 -18.94 -11.97
CA PHE A 34 6.21 -18.59 -12.10
C PHE A 34 5.91 -17.27 -11.37
N PHE A 35 4.84 -16.64 -11.81
CA PHE A 35 4.27 -15.45 -11.14
C PHE A 35 3.19 -15.93 -10.17
N LYS A 36 3.48 -15.86 -8.86
CA LYS A 36 2.69 -16.52 -7.83
C LYS A 36 1.29 -15.91 -7.67
N ASP A 37 1.22 -14.62 -7.38
CA ASP A 37 -0.03 -13.92 -7.05
C ASP A 37 -0.27 -12.79 -8.05
N PRO A 38 -1.49 -12.63 -8.58
CA PRO A 38 -1.76 -11.55 -9.52
C PRO A 38 -1.65 -10.19 -8.84
N VAL A 39 -1.33 -9.13 -9.59
CA VAL A 39 -1.53 -7.77 -9.11
C VAL A 39 -3.02 -7.43 -9.18
N ILE A 40 -3.51 -6.64 -8.23
CA ILE A 40 -4.92 -6.22 -8.22
C ILE A 40 -5.03 -4.87 -8.86
N VAL A 41 -5.94 -4.73 -9.81
CA VAL A 41 -5.99 -3.61 -10.76
C VAL A 41 -7.42 -3.12 -10.91
N ASP A 42 -7.61 -1.80 -10.90
CA ASP A 42 -8.87 -1.18 -11.29
C ASP A 42 -9.17 -1.48 -12.76
N GLU A 43 -10.31 -2.11 -13.05
CA GLU A 43 -10.68 -2.51 -14.41
C GLU A 43 -10.90 -1.33 -15.36
N LYS A 44 -11.24 -0.12 -14.84
CA LYS A 44 -11.56 1.06 -15.64
C LYS A 44 -10.32 1.86 -16.04
N THR A 45 -9.34 1.96 -15.16
CA THR A 45 -8.17 2.84 -15.33
C THR A 45 -6.84 2.12 -15.44
N LEU A 46 -6.82 0.81 -15.19
CA LEU A 46 -5.62 -0.02 -15.10
C LEU A 46 -4.61 0.45 -14.03
N VAL A 47 -5.09 1.18 -13.02
CA VAL A 47 -4.30 1.54 -11.84
C VAL A 47 -4.13 0.30 -10.97
N VAL A 48 -2.87 0.02 -10.60
CA VAL A 48 -2.51 -1.08 -9.70
C VAL A 48 -2.90 -0.69 -8.28
N LEU A 49 -3.82 -1.42 -7.65
CA LEU A 49 -4.30 -1.19 -6.29
C LEU A 49 -3.45 -1.94 -5.25
N ASP A 50 -2.96 -3.13 -5.61
CA ASP A 50 -2.03 -3.92 -4.79
C ASP A 50 -1.03 -4.66 -5.67
N GLY A 51 0.22 -4.76 -5.20
CA GLY A 51 1.30 -5.46 -5.88
C GLY A 51 2.23 -4.54 -6.68
N MET A 52 2.42 -3.28 -6.28
CA MET A 52 3.34 -2.34 -6.94
C MET A 52 4.73 -2.93 -7.15
N HIS A 53 5.30 -3.59 -6.13
CA HIS A 53 6.61 -4.25 -6.26
C HIS A 53 6.59 -5.42 -7.24
N ARG A 54 5.48 -6.20 -7.31
CA ARG A 54 5.30 -7.27 -8.32
C ARG A 54 5.24 -6.70 -9.72
N MET A 55 4.55 -5.58 -9.89
CA MET A 55 4.49 -4.85 -11.15
C MET A 55 5.89 -4.32 -11.55
N ALA A 56 6.63 -3.73 -10.62
CA ALA A 56 8.00 -3.25 -10.87
C ALA A 56 8.93 -4.42 -11.22
N ALA A 57 8.82 -5.56 -10.52
CA ALA A 57 9.59 -6.76 -10.82
C ALA A 57 9.28 -7.30 -12.24
N ALA A 58 8.01 -7.29 -12.66
CA ALA A 58 7.64 -7.70 -14.03
C ALA A 58 8.29 -6.79 -15.09
N ARG A 59 8.42 -5.48 -14.84
CA ARG A 59 9.18 -4.55 -15.71
C ARG A 59 10.66 -4.87 -15.73
N GLU A 60 11.27 -5.08 -14.55
CA GLU A 60 12.71 -5.35 -14.40
C GLU A 60 13.14 -6.64 -15.10
N ILE A 61 12.30 -7.68 -15.10
CA ILE A 61 12.57 -8.94 -15.81
C ILE A 61 12.05 -8.95 -17.26
N ALA A 62 11.65 -7.79 -17.77
CA ALA A 62 11.18 -7.57 -19.13
C ALA A 62 10.01 -8.49 -19.57
N LEU A 63 9.05 -8.73 -18.67
CA LEU A 63 7.83 -9.43 -19.04
C LEU A 63 6.96 -8.55 -19.94
N LYS A 64 6.37 -9.13 -20.96
CA LYS A 64 5.35 -8.46 -21.80
C LYS A 64 4.00 -8.42 -21.08
N TYR A 65 3.65 -9.49 -20.40
CA TYR A 65 2.39 -9.65 -19.69
C TYR A 65 2.60 -9.86 -18.19
N ILE A 66 1.61 -9.49 -17.41
CA ILE A 66 1.55 -9.73 -15.96
C ILE A 66 0.17 -10.27 -15.59
N PRO A 67 0.07 -11.26 -14.69
CA PRO A 67 -1.20 -11.69 -14.17
C PRO A 67 -1.86 -10.57 -13.36
N VAL A 68 -3.11 -10.26 -13.69
CA VAL A 68 -3.93 -9.25 -13.01
C VAL A 68 -5.23 -9.86 -12.49
N CYS A 69 -5.69 -9.34 -11.37
CA CYS A 69 -7.04 -9.50 -10.90
C CYS A 69 -7.78 -8.17 -11.10
N LEU A 70 -8.65 -8.10 -12.10
CA LEU A 70 -9.45 -6.91 -12.37
C LEU A 70 -10.61 -6.82 -11.38
N VAL A 71 -10.77 -5.65 -10.79
CA VAL A 71 -11.84 -5.32 -9.86
C VAL A 71 -12.51 -4.01 -10.24
N ASP A 72 -13.81 -3.89 -9.98
CA ASP A 72 -14.49 -2.60 -10.02
C ASP A 72 -14.12 -1.80 -8.76
N TYR A 73 -13.19 -0.85 -8.92
CA TYR A 73 -12.69 -0.06 -7.79
C TYR A 73 -13.73 0.90 -7.21
N ASP A 74 -14.84 1.16 -7.93
CA ASP A 74 -15.96 1.96 -7.40
C ASP A 74 -16.88 1.15 -6.48
N ASN A 75 -16.69 -0.18 -6.39
CA ASN A 75 -17.44 -1.02 -5.48
C ASN A 75 -17.14 -0.65 -4.03
N ASP A 76 -18.17 -0.36 -3.23
CA ASP A 76 -18.07 0.05 -1.83
C ASP A 76 -17.46 -1.02 -0.91
N SER A 77 -17.54 -2.30 -1.32
CA SER A 77 -16.89 -3.39 -0.58
C SER A 77 -15.35 -3.36 -0.62
N ILE A 78 -14.76 -2.58 -1.52
CA ILE A 78 -13.32 -2.30 -1.53
C ILE A 78 -13.08 -1.09 -0.65
N GLU A 79 -12.46 -1.33 0.51
CA GLU A 79 -12.13 -0.28 1.45
C GLU A 79 -10.71 0.23 1.23
N LEU A 80 -10.52 1.51 1.50
CA LEU A 80 -9.22 2.18 1.42
C LEU A 80 -8.92 2.87 2.75
N HIS A 81 -7.80 2.49 3.35
CA HIS A 81 -7.30 3.02 4.61
C HIS A 81 -5.87 3.56 4.43
N ALA A 82 -5.38 4.26 5.44
CA ALA A 82 -3.98 4.64 5.54
C ALA A 82 -3.22 3.68 6.50
N TRP A 83 -1.90 3.67 6.41
CA TRP A 83 -1.04 3.06 7.40
C TRP A 83 -0.63 4.10 8.45
N GLY A 84 -0.77 3.80 9.73
CA GLY A 84 -0.16 4.56 10.81
C GLY A 84 1.37 4.34 10.82
N ARG A 85 2.14 5.43 11.02
CA ARG A 85 3.60 5.39 11.15
C ARG A 85 3.95 5.29 12.62
N VAL A 86 4.34 4.12 13.05
CA VAL A 86 4.71 3.84 14.44
C VAL A 86 6.18 4.17 14.64
N VAL A 87 6.47 5.10 15.54
CA VAL A 87 7.82 5.57 15.84
C VAL A 87 8.31 4.89 17.10
N GLU A 88 9.37 4.09 16.98
CA GLU A 88 9.95 3.31 18.08
C GLU A 88 11.37 3.80 18.43
N GLY A 89 11.70 3.67 19.70
CA GLY A 89 12.99 4.07 20.25
C GLY A 89 13.06 5.55 20.61
N GLY A 90 14.11 5.93 21.34
CA GLY A 90 14.37 7.31 21.75
C GLY A 90 13.30 7.92 22.67
N GLU A 91 13.44 9.20 22.91
CA GLU A 91 12.54 9.96 23.77
C GLU A 91 11.60 10.84 22.94
N LEU A 92 10.37 11.05 23.42
CA LEU A 92 9.37 11.90 22.78
C LEU A 92 9.88 13.31 22.47
N LYS A 93 10.68 13.91 23.38
CA LYS A 93 11.26 15.25 23.16
C LYS A 93 12.07 15.32 21.86
N ASN A 94 12.81 14.27 21.51
CA ASN A 94 13.62 14.23 20.29
C ASN A 94 12.75 14.15 19.03
N ILE A 95 11.58 13.50 19.11
CA ILE A 95 10.57 13.52 18.04
C ILE A 95 10.05 14.94 17.85
N LEU A 96 9.62 15.61 18.93
CA LEU A 96 9.10 16.97 18.86
C LEU A 96 10.15 17.96 18.32
N GLU A 97 11.41 17.80 18.73
CA GLU A 97 12.53 18.60 18.20
C GLU A 97 12.76 18.32 16.69
N ALA A 98 12.63 17.07 16.23
CA ALA A 98 12.76 16.74 14.81
C ALA A 98 11.70 17.44 13.97
N PHE A 99 10.44 17.42 14.41
CA PHE A 99 9.35 18.16 13.76
C PHE A 99 9.62 19.65 13.69
N ASN A 100 10.01 20.25 14.80
CA ASN A 100 10.30 21.69 14.86
C ASN A 100 11.47 22.09 13.93
N ARG A 101 12.56 21.31 13.90
CA ARG A 101 13.70 21.53 12.99
C ARG A 101 13.32 21.35 11.52
N GLY A 102 12.42 20.45 11.21
CA GLY A 102 11.85 20.25 9.87
C GLY A 102 10.86 21.35 9.46
N GLY A 103 10.55 22.31 10.35
CA GLY A 103 9.57 23.36 10.08
C GLY A 103 8.11 22.91 10.19
N PHE A 104 7.86 21.69 10.74
CA PHE A 104 6.51 21.17 10.93
C PHE A 104 5.94 21.66 12.25
N LYS A 105 4.88 22.45 12.16
CA LYS A 105 4.23 23.01 13.33
C LYS A 105 3.26 22.01 13.95
N LEU A 106 3.41 21.78 15.25
CA LEU A 106 2.56 20.93 16.06
C LEU A 106 1.64 21.77 16.95
N SER A 107 0.33 21.55 16.84
CA SER A 107 -0.66 22.21 17.67
C SER A 107 -1.43 21.16 18.50
N PRO A 108 -1.49 21.29 19.83
CA PRO A 108 -2.29 20.41 20.66
C PRO A 108 -3.77 20.43 20.21
N ILE A 109 -4.41 19.26 20.25
CA ILE A 109 -5.84 19.15 19.93
C ILE A 109 -6.53 18.23 20.95
N GLU A 110 -7.73 18.61 21.37
CA GLU A 110 -8.59 17.79 22.20
C GLU A 110 -9.53 16.95 21.34
N GLY A 111 -9.47 15.61 21.54
CA GLY A 111 -10.35 14.66 20.85
C GLY A 111 -9.83 14.20 19.48
N PHE A 112 -9.78 12.88 19.33
CA PHE A 112 -9.33 12.24 18.10
C PHE A 112 -10.24 12.55 16.89
N ASP A 113 -11.57 12.61 17.12
CA ASP A 113 -12.55 12.91 16.06
C ASP A 113 -12.39 14.31 15.48
N ALA A 114 -12.05 15.30 16.33
CA ALA A 114 -11.73 16.66 15.87
C ALA A 114 -10.50 16.63 14.95
N GLY A 115 -9.48 15.86 15.31
CA GLY A 115 -8.29 15.64 14.49
C GLY A 115 -8.63 14.96 13.15
N LEU A 116 -9.41 13.89 13.16
CA LEU A 116 -9.87 13.21 11.93
C LEU A 116 -10.65 14.17 11.01
N SER A 117 -11.45 15.05 11.57
CA SER A 117 -12.18 16.06 10.77
C SER A 117 -11.22 17.00 10.03
N LEU A 118 -10.09 17.38 10.63
CA LEU A 118 -9.07 18.20 9.98
C LEU A 118 -8.34 17.41 8.87
N LEU A 119 -8.03 16.12 9.11
CA LEU A 119 -7.43 15.25 8.10
C LEU A 119 -8.34 15.07 6.88
N ASN A 120 -9.62 14.81 7.12
CA ASN A 120 -10.62 14.63 6.06
C ASN A 120 -10.83 15.93 5.25
N ALA A 121 -10.73 17.08 5.89
CA ALA A 121 -10.80 18.39 5.26
C ALA A 121 -9.50 18.82 4.57
N ARG A 122 -8.42 17.99 4.58
CA ARG A 122 -7.09 18.32 4.07
C ARG A 122 -6.48 19.57 4.70
N LYS A 123 -6.75 19.80 5.99
CA LYS A 123 -6.23 20.95 6.77
C LYS A 123 -5.10 20.56 7.73
N ALA A 124 -4.65 19.33 7.65
CA ALA A 124 -3.54 18.80 8.44
C ALA A 124 -2.76 17.75 7.66
N LEU A 125 -1.45 17.69 7.89
CA LEU A 125 -0.57 16.62 7.37
C LEU A 125 -0.86 15.29 8.05
N GLY A 126 -1.16 15.30 9.33
CA GLY A 126 -1.36 14.13 10.14
C GLY A 126 -1.68 14.46 11.59
N LEU A 127 -1.98 13.43 12.35
CA LEU A 127 -2.08 13.48 13.80
C LEU A 127 -0.87 12.78 14.42
N LEU A 128 -0.17 13.46 15.31
CA LEU A 128 0.87 12.84 16.14
C LEU A 128 0.25 12.40 17.46
N VAL A 129 0.08 11.09 17.63
CA VAL A 129 -0.40 10.45 18.85
C VAL A 129 0.79 10.16 19.75
N THR A 130 0.74 10.64 20.97
CA THR A 130 1.75 10.37 22.01
C THR A 130 1.10 9.69 23.23
N PRO A 131 1.85 9.22 24.22
CA PRO A 131 1.26 8.57 25.39
C PRO A 131 0.29 9.43 26.20
N ARG A 132 0.43 10.76 26.13
CA ARG A 132 -0.37 11.72 26.94
C ARG A 132 -1.17 12.71 26.09
N ASP A 133 -0.62 13.10 24.95
CA ASP A 133 -1.11 14.21 24.15
C ASP A 133 -1.40 13.80 22.72
N LEU A 134 -2.28 14.54 22.08
CA LEU A 134 -2.56 14.46 20.65
C LEU A 134 -2.24 15.82 20.02
N TYR A 135 -1.48 15.78 18.91
CA TYR A 135 -1.14 16.97 18.14
C TYR A 135 -1.63 16.86 16.71
N VAL A 136 -2.08 17.97 16.17
CA VAL A 136 -2.25 18.18 14.73
C VAL A 136 -0.92 18.66 14.16
N ILE A 137 -0.50 18.08 13.06
CA ILE A 137 0.61 18.60 12.24
C ILE A 137 -0.03 19.48 11.19
N GLU A 138 0.20 20.81 11.32
CA GLU A 138 -0.47 21.81 10.48
C GLU A 138 -0.04 21.67 9.00
N ASP A 139 -1.00 21.85 8.10
CA ASP A 139 -0.79 21.96 6.65
C ASP A 139 -1.67 23.05 6.06
N SER A 140 -1.15 23.73 5.05
CA SER A 140 -1.89 24.75 4.30
C SER A 140 -2.01 24.43 2.81
N SER A 141 -1.44 23.31 2.34
CA SER A 141 -1.42 22.95 0.91
C SER A 141 -2.77 22.51 0.39
N GLY A 142 -3.53 21.80 1.22
CA GLY A 142 -4.79 21.16 0.84
C GLY A 142 -4.66 20.05 -0.22
N ASP A 143 -3.44 19.74 -0.67
CA ASP A 143 -3.13 18.77 -1.72
C ASP A 143 -2.61 17.48 -1.12
N ILE A 144 -3.34 16.39 -1.35
CA ILE A 144 -3.01 15.07 -0.77
C ILE A 144 -1.62 14.56 -1.19
N LYS A 145 -1.18 14.84 -2.41
CA LYS A 145 0.15 14.42 -2.88
C LYS A 145 1.23 15.16 -2.10
N LYS A 146 1.12 16.49 -1.93
CA LYS A 146 2.04 17.30 -1.14
C LYS A 146 2.03 16.90 0.33
N ILE A 147 0.86 16.60 0.89
CA ILE A 147 0.73 16.09 2.26
C ILE A 147 1.59 14.82 2.43
N TYR A 148 1.49 13.87 1.50
CA TYR A 148 2.28 12.63 1.58
C TYR A 148 3.78 12.82 1.28
N ASP A 149 4.16 13.84 0.50
CA ASP A 149 5.56 14.23 0.33
C ASP A 149 6.15 14.76 1.65
N HIS A 150 5.43 15.62 2.36
CA HIS A 150 5.83 16.10 3.70
C HIS A 150 5.86 14.96 4.73
N ILE A 151 4.93 13.99 4.67
CA ILE A 151 4.97 12.81 5.53
C ILE A 151 6.27 12.02 5.29
N LYS A 152 6.69 11.87 4.04
CA LYS A 152 7.99 11.25 3.70
C LYS A 152 9.16 12.03 4.28
N GLU A 153 9.15 13.36 4.22
CA GLU A 153 10.17 14.21 4.84
C GLU A 153 10.22 14.00 6.36
N ILE A 154 9.07 13.92 7.03
CA ILE A 154 8.98 13.61 8.46
C ILE A 154 9.59 12.23 8.76
N GLU A 155 9.24 11.21 7.97
CA GLU A 155 9.81 9.86 8.13
C GLU A 155 11.34 9.89 8.01
N MET A 156 11.88 10.60 7.03
CA MET A 156 13.33 10.76 6.83
C MET A 156 14.00 11.45 8.02
N LEU A 157 13.43 12.55 8.53
CA LEU A 157 13.93 13.25 9.72
C LEU A 157 13.97 12.34 10.95
N LEU A 158 12.95 11.51 11.14
CA LEU A 158 12.90 10.54 12.25
C LEU A 158 13.97 9.46 12.11
N LEU A 159 14.15 8.91 10.91
CA LEU A 159 15.19 7.91 10.62
C LEU A 159 16.61 8.48 10.84
N GLU A 160 16.87 9.71 10.39
CA GLU A 160 18.15 10.42 10.60
C GLU A 160 18.46 10.63 12.09
N LYS A 161 17.44 10.76 12.92
CA LYS A 161 17.56 10.84 14.39
C LYS A 161 17.70 9.48 15.08
N GLY A 162 17.77 8.39 14.33
CA GLY A 162 17.93 7.04 14.83
C GLY A 162 16.65 6.36 15.33
N PHE A 163 15.48 6.95 15.08
CA PHE A 163 14.21 6.27 15.34
C PHE A 163 13.96 5.16 14.31
N LYS A 164 13.19 4.16 14.71
CA LYS A 164 12.61 3.18 13.78
C LYS A 164 11.19 3.60 13.42
N VAL A 165 10.85 3.54 12.14
CA VAL A 165 9.49 3.80 11.65
C VAL A 165 8.93 2.50 11.09
N ASN A 166 7.86 2.01 11.71
CA ASN A 166 7.11 0.83 11.30
C ASN A 166 5.69 1.23 10.86
N TYR A 167 5.01 0.33 10.14
CA TYR A 167 3.68 0.59 9.60
C TYR A 167 2.67 -0.39 10.21
N MET A 168 1.61 0.14 10.79
CA MET A 168 0.51 -0.62 11.40
C MET A 168 -0.83 -0.06 10.95
N THR A 169 -1.92 -0.79 11.21
CA THR A 169 -3.26 -0.19 11.07
C THR A 169 -3.39 0.99 12.03
N GLU A 170 -4.33 1.89 11.78
CA GLU A 170 -4.57 3.04 12.67
C GLU A 170 -4.76 2.58 14.12
N GLN A 171 -5.66 1.62 14.34
CA GLN A 171 -5.96 1.10 15.67
C GLN A 171 -4.76 0.45 16.36
N ASP A 172 -4.02 -0.41 15.63
CA ASP A 172 -2.84 -1.08 16.19
C ASP A 172 -1.73 -0.07 16.52
N SER A 173 -1.56 0.97 15.70
CA SER A 173 -0.57 2.01 15.91
C SER A 173 -0.86 2.86 17.16
N ILE A 174 -2.12 3.23 17.36
CA ILE A 174 -2.58 3.92 18.58
C ILE A 174 -2.40 3.03 19.81
N GLN A 175 -2.76 1.75 19.68
CA GLN A 175 -2.60 0.78 20.77
C GLN A 175 -1.12 0.54 21.13
N ALA A 176 -0.21 0.54 20.14
CA ALA A 176 1.22 0.44 20.38
C ALA A 176 1.74 1.61 21.23
N VAL A 177 1.28 2.84 20.97
CA VAL A 177 1.62 4.02 21.79
C VAL A 177 1.03 3.90 23.20
N LYS A 178 -0.27 3.59 23.32
CA LYS A 178 -0.95 3.46 24.63
C LYS A 178 -0.34 2.37 25.51
N SER A 179 0.17 1.31 24.92
CA SER A 179 0.82 0.21 25.66
C SER A 179 2.30 0.45 25.94
N GLY A 180 2.88 1.58 25.53
CA GLY A 180 4.31 1.89 25.69
C GLY A 180 5.25 1.10 24.77
N LYS A 181 4.73 0.38 23.78
CA LYS A 181 5.54 -0.32 22.76
C LYS A 181 6.14 0.64 21.73
N ALA A 182 5.51 1.80 21.54
CA ALA A 182 5.98 2.84 20.65
C ALA A 182 6.04 4.18 21.38
N THR A 183 6.96 5.07 20.95
CA THR A 183 7.13 6.42 21.50
C THR A 183 6.06 7.38 20.99
N ALA A 184 5.67 7.23 19.72
CA ALA A 184 4.59 8.00 19.11
C ALA A 184 4.05 7.26 17.88
N SER A 185 2.91 7.73 17.35
CA SER A 185 2.38 7.31 16.05
C SER A 185 1.92 8.53 15.25
N LEU A 186 2.31 8.58 13.97
CA LEU A 186 1.80 9.54 13.01
C LEU A 186 0.66 8.89 12.22
N ILE A 187 -0.54 9.46 12.33
CA ILE A 187 -1.74 9.04 11.59
C ILE A 187 -1.95 10.02 10.43
N PRO A 188 -1.76 9.59 9.17
CA PRO A 188 -1.97 10.45 8.01
C PRO A 188 -3.43 10.49 7.59
N PRO A 189 -3.84 11.44 6.73
CA PRO A 189 -5.15 11.43 6.11
C PRO A 189 -5.33 10.22 5.18
N VAL A 190 -6.54 9.67 5.14
CA VAL A 190 -6.87 8.61 4.18
C VAL A 190 -6.96 9.21 2.78
N ILE A 191 -6.28 8.58 1.80
CA ILE A 191 -6.36 8.92 0.38
C ILE A 191 -7.69 8.38 -0.16
N THR A 192 -8.40 9.14 -0.98
CA THR A 192 -9.63 8.68 -1.63
C THR A 192 -9.33 7.85 -2.88
N LYS A 193 -10.25 6.98 -3.28
CA LYS A 193 -10.15 6.19 -4.53
C LYS A 193 -9.91 7.08 -5.75
N ARG A 194 -10.54 8.26 -5.79
CA ARG A 194 -10.36 9.26 -6.84
C ARG A 194 -8.92 9.79 -6.85
N GLU A 195 -8.39 10.20 -5.70
CA GLU A 195 -7.02 10.72 -5.59
C GLU A 195 -5.97 9.66 -5.98
N VAL A 196 -6.19 8.36 -5.64
CA VAL A 196 -5.34 7.25 -6.11
C VAL A 196 -5.28 7.22 -7.64
N ARG A 197 -6.45 7.25 -8.31
CA ARG A 197 -6.52 7.26 -9.78
C ARG A 197 -5.83 8.49 -10.37
N GLU A 198 -6.15 9.68 -9.86
CA GLU A 198 -5.62 10.95 -10.37
C GLU A 198 -4.09 11.00 -10.30
N VAL A 199 -3.49 10.61 -9.19
CA VAL A 199 -2.03 10.59 -9.01
C VAL A 199 -1.39 9.55 -9.94
N ALA A 200 -1.92 8.32 -9.98
CA ALA A 200 -1.37 7.26 -10.83
C ALA A 200 -1.44 7.60 -12.33
N LEU A 201 -2.56 8.18 -12.79
CA LEU A 201 -2.75 8.53 -14.21
C LEU A 201 -1.90 9.74 -14.65
N ARG A 202 -1.49 10.60 -13.71
CA ARG A 202 -0.48 11.64 -13.98
C ARG A 202 0.94 11.09 -14.03
N GLY A 203 1.15 9.80 -13.75
CA GLY A 203 2.48 9.19 -13.64
C GLY A 203 3.24 9.56 -12.37
N GLU A 204 2.53 10.11 -11.38
CA GLU A 204 3.04 10.42 -10.05
C GLU A 204 2.82 9.26 -9.08
N VAL A 205 3.55 9.26 -7.97
CA VAL A 205 3.42 8.23 -6.93
C VAL A 205 3.42 8.85 -5.55
N PHE A 206 2.64 8.28 -4.65
CA PHE A 206 2.74 8.54 -3.21
C PHE A 206 3.98 7.85 -2.62
N THR A 207 4.39 8.28 -1.44
CA THR A 207 5.40 7.56 -0.65
C THR A 207 4.96 6.13 -0.36
N HIS A 208 5.93 5.26 -0.06
CA HIS A 208 5.66 3.88 0.32
C HIS A 208 4.68 3.77 1.49
N LYS A 209 3.78 2.78 1.44
CA LYS A 209 2.76 2.58 2.48
C LYS A 209 1.80 3.78 2.66
N ALA A 210 1.46 4.47 1.59
CA ALA A 210 0.44 5.50 1.63
C ALA A 210 -0.97 4.92 1.70
N THR A 211 -1.23 3.80 1.02
CA THR A 211 -2.55 3.17 0.92
C THR A 211 -2.58 1.78 1.52
N ARG A 212 -3.73 1.41 2.09
CA ARG A 212 -4.05 0.04 2.53
C ARG A 212 -5.42 -0.35 1.97
N HIS A 213 -5.39 -1.12 0.90
CA HIS A 213 -6.61 -1.64 0.29
C HIS A 213 -7.05 -2.94 0.96
N VAL A 214 -8.29 -2.99 1.41
CA VAL A 214 -8.99 -4.22 1.82
C VAL A 214 -9.88 -4.63 0.65
N ILE A 215 -9.51 -5.73 -0.02
CA ILE A 215 -10.13 -6.14 -1.28
C ILE A 215 -10.75 -7.53 -1.08
N PRO A 216 -12.08 -7.63 -1.06
CA PRO A 216 -12.77 -8.91 -0.86
C PRO A 216 -12.37 -9.98 -1.87
N ALA A 217 -12.32 -11.23 -1.41
CA ALA A 217 -12.03 -12.40 -2.25
C ALA A 217 -10.68 -12.31 -2.99
N ARG A 218 -9.64 -11.82 -2.29
CA ARG A 218 -8.28 -11.70 -2.83
C ARG A 218 -7.73 -13.04 -3.33
N PRO A 219 -7.34 -13.15 -4.63
CA PRO A 219 -6.75 -14.38 -5.17
C PRO A 219 -5.28 -14.51 -4.79
N LEU A 220 -4.90 -15.72 -4.36
CA LEU A 220 -3.51 -16.11 -4.06
C LEU A 220 -3.15 -17.41 -4.76
N ASN A 221 -1.86 -17.64 -5.00
CA ASN A 221 -1.29 -18.87 -5.56
C ASN A 221 -1.81 -19.23 -6.96
N VAL A 222 -2.09 -18.23 -7.81
CA VAL A 222 -2.49 -18.52 -9.20
C VAL A 222 -1.37 -19.21 -9.97
N ASN A 223 -0.09 -18.94 -9.64
CA ASN A 223 1.11 -19.61 -10.12
C ASN A 223 1.18 -19.69 -11.67
N ILE A 224 1.12 -18.54 -12.33
CA ILE A 224 1.21 -18.48 -13.80
C ILE A 224 2.66 -18.68 -14.25
N PRO A 225 2.95 -19.67 -15.14
CA PRO A 225 4.31 -19.92 -15.64
C PRO A 225 4.93 -18.67 -16.27
N LEU A 226 6.18 -18.38 -15.90
CA LEU A 226 6.88 -17.17 -16.35
C LEU A 226 7.07 -17.15 -17.87
N GLU A 227 7.25 -18.31 -18.48
CA GLU A 227 7.38 -18.48 -19.92
C GLU A 227 6.20 -17.91 -20.70
N TRP A 228 4.97 -18.05 -20.19
CA TRP A 228 3.78 -17.52 -20.86
C TRP A 228 3.74 -15.99 -20.88
N LEU A 229 4.46 -15.35 -19.97
CA LEU A 229 4.45 -13.91 -19.77
C LEU A 229 5.50 -13.15 -20.57
N LYS A 230 6.46 -13.86 -21.19
CA LYS A 230 7.61 -13.26 -21.92
C LYS A 230 7.26 -12.68 -23.29
N GLY A 231 6.06 -12.95 -23.82
CA GLY A 231 5.60 -12.35 -25.08
C GLY A 231 5.79 -13.20 -26.34
N GLY A 232 6.12 -14.48 -26.20
CA GLY A 232 6.15 -15.44 -27.31
C GLY A 232 4.76 -15.84 -27.84
N MET A 233 3.71 -15.44 -27.15
CA MET A 233 2.30 -15.72 -27.48
C MET A 233 1.49 -14.40 -27.53
N SER A 234 0.34 -14.44 -28.20
CA SER A 234 -0.63 -13.35 -28.15
C SER A 234 -1.28 -13.25 -26.75
N LYS A 235 -1.84 -12.09 -26.41
CA LYS A 235 -2.56 -11.88 -25.14
C LYS A 235 -3.74 -12.85 -24.99
N GLU A 236 -4.44 -13.11 -26.09
CA GLU A 236 -5.61 -14.00 -26.18
C GLU A 236 -5.22 -15.45 -25.89
N GLU A 237 -4.11 -15.91 -26.46
CA GLU A 237 -3.58 -17.25 -26.21
C GLU A 237 -3.16 -17.43 -24.76
N VAL A 238 -2.43 -16.45 -24.18
CA VAL A 238 -2.04 -16.49 -22.77
C VAL A 238 -3.28 -16.50 -21.86
N ASN A 239 -4.28 -15.67 -22.15
CA ASN A 239 -5.53 -15.64 -21.36
C ASN A 239 -6.30 -16.95 -21.45
N SER A 240 -6.30 -17.62 -22.60
CA SER A 240 -6.91 -18.94 -22.77
C SER A 240 -6.22 -19.99 -21.92
N ARG A 241 -4.88 -19.98 -21.88
CA ARG A 241 -4.08 -20.86 -21.02
C ARG A 241 -4.28 -20.58 -19.53
N VAL A 242 -4.32 -19.30 -19.14
CA VAL A 242 -4.60 -18.90 -17.75
C VAL A 242 -5.98 -19.39 -17.32
N LYS A 243 -7.01 -19.20 -18.15
CA LYS A 243 -8.36 -19.69 -17.88
C LYS A 243 -8.38 -21.21 -17.69
N TRP A 244 -7.70 -21.94 -18.59
CA TRP A 244 -7.58 -23.38 -18.47
C TRP A 244 -6.86 -23.78 -17.18
N LEU A 245 -5.69 -23.21 -16.89
CA LEU A 245 -4.92 -23.49 -15.67
C LEU A 245 -5.76 -23.28 -14.40
N LEU A 246 -6.47 -22.16 -14.32
CA LEU A 246 -7.32 -21.86 -13.15
C LEU A 246 -8.51 -22.81 -13.04
N SER A 247 -9.02 -23.35 -14.16
CA SER A 247 -10.13 -24.33 -14.14
C SER A 247 -9.69 -25.73 -13.65
N THR A 248 -8.39 -26.01 -13.64
CA THR A 248 -7.83 -27.26 -13.11
C THR A 248 -7.50 -27.21 -11.61
N LYS A 249 -7.59 -26.01 -11.00
CA LYS A 249 -7.26 -25.80 -9.60
C LYS A 249 -8.51 -25.81 -8.71
N SER A 250 -8.35 -26.34 -7.51
CA SER A 250 -9.34 -26.14 -6.43
C SER A 250 -9.15 -24.74 -5.82
N ILE A 251 -10.20 -24.24 -5.17
CA ILE A 251 -10.17 -22.93 -4.49
C ILE A 251 -10.51 -23.16 -3.01
N LYS A 252 -9.54 -22.89 -2.16
CA LYS A 252 -9.71 -22.85 -0.72
C LYS A 252 -10.01 -21.43 -0.27
N LYS A 253 -11.14 -21.23 0.39
CA LYS A 253 -11.50 -19.95 1.02
C LYS A 253 -10.95 -19.88 2.42
N LEU A 254 -10.27 -18.77 2.74
CA LEU A 254 -9.80 -18.48 4.08
C LEU A 254 -10.50 -17.21 4.61
N PRO A 255 -10.92 -17.21 5.90
CA PRO A 255 -11.69 -16.11 6.46
C PRO A 255 -10.84 -14.85 6.68
N PRO A 256 -11.48 -13.66 6.83
CA PRO A 256 -10.83 -12.47 7.32
C PRO A 256 -10.09 -12.71 8.64
N GLY A 257 -8.96 -12.02 8.83
CA GLY A 257 -8.07 -12.21 9.98
C GLY A 257 -7.04 -13.32 9.82
N THR A 258 -7.04 -14.04 8.68
CA THR A 258 -6.02 -15.07 8.38
C THR A 258 -4.63 -14.47 8.32
N VAL A 259 -3.67 -15.15 8.97
CA VAL A 259 -2.24 -14.78 8.96
C VAL A 259 -1.48 -15.77 8.07
N LEU A 260 -0.85 -15.26 6.99
CA LEU A 260 0.06 -15.99 6.11
C LEU A 260 1.44 -15.31 6.16
N ASP A 261 1.85 -14.65 5.08
CA ASP A 261 3.02 -13.74 5.03
C ASP A 261 2.76 -12.40 5.75
N ARG A 262 1.48 -12.07 5.89
CA ARG A 262 0.94 -10.96 6.69
C ARG A 262 -0.45 -11.32 7.18
N ARG A 263 -1.04 -10.49 8.04
CA ARG A 263 -2.46 -10.54 8.37
C ARG A 263 -3.28 -9.94 7.22
N TYR A 264 -4.34 -10.65 6.83
CA TYR A 264 -5.30 -10.22 5.83
C TYR A 264 -6.65 -9.95 6.51
N ASP A 265 -7.15 -8.74 6.36
CA ASP A 265 -8.44 -8.33 6.95
C ASP A 265 -9.63 -8.70 6.05
N GLU A 266 -9.36 -9.23 4.84
CA GLU A 266 -10.31 -9.69 3.84
C GLU A 266 -10.33 -11.22 3.68
N GLU A 267 -11.40 -11.75 3.07
CA GLU A 267 -11.47 -13.16 2.65
C GLU A 267 -10.45 -13.42 1.54
N LEU A 268 -9.79 -14.59 1.60
CA LEU A 268 -8.79 -15.00 0.62
C LEU A 268 -9.30 -16.19 -0.20
N PHE A 269 -8.99 -16.21 -1.49
CA PHE A 269 -9.23 -17.31 -2.41
C PHE A 269 -7.88 -17.89 -2.84
N VAL A 270 -7.48 -18.97 -2.20
CA VAL A 270 -6.19 -19.64 -2.44
C VAL A 270 -6.39 -20.73 -3.48
N PHE A 271 -5.69 -20.63 -4.60
CA PHE A 271 -5.70 -21.63 -5.67
C PHE A 271 -4.69 -22.74 -5.35
N GLU A 272 -5.16 -24.01 -5.33
CA GLU A 272 -4.39 -25.22 -5.00
C GLU A 272 -4.29 -26.18 -6.18
#